data_3aa785a093aa0c8f57a2dcdb42e9b8ac
#
_entry.id   3aa785a093aa0c8f57a2dcdb42e9b8ac
#
_cell.length_a   1.000
_cell.length_b   1.000
_cell.length_c   1.000
_cell.angle_alpha   90.00
_cell.angle_beta   90.00
_cell.angle_gamma   90.00
#
_symmetry.space_group_name_H-M   'P 1'
#
loop_
_entity.id
_entity.type
_entity.pdbx_description
1 polymer ?
#
loop_
_entity_poly.entity_id
_entity_poly.type
_entity_poly.pdbx_seq_one_letter_code
_entity_poly.pdbx_strand_id
1 'polypeptide(L)'
;MSDLQAIADRVEIEALRGEFTDASMMRDWDRFASLFTLDGVWRMPHIDVELVGREEIRAEVERLRGLWQYFVQTVHPGTIELAGDSAVGRAYVAEFGRFRDGTSNLNYAVYHDRYARTPDGWRFAERAYEVRYVDSTPLAGSAPDVAERAR
;
A
#
# COMPACT_ATOMS: atom_id res chain seq x y z
N MET A 1 -13.24 -8.36 24.71
CA MET A 1 -11.83 -8.05 24.37
C MET A 1 -11.27 -7.12 25.41
N SER A 2 -10.06 -7.38 25.90
CA SER A 2 -9.43 -6.49 26.87
C SER A 2 -8.93 -5.22 26.18
N ASP A 3 -8.75 -4.15 26.96
CA ASP A 3 -8.18 -2.91 26.43
C ASP A 3 -6.76 -3.12 25.90
N LEU A 4 -5.99 -4.01 26.55
CA LEU A 4 -4.63 -4.34 26.08
C LEU A 4 -4.66 -5.05 24.72
N GLN A 5 -5.61 -5.95 24.51
CA GLN A 5 -5.76 -6.61 23.23
C GLN A 5 -6.14 -5.61 22.12
N ALA A 6 -7.04 -4.67 22.43
CA ALA A 6 -7.42 -3.63 21.48
C ALA A 6 -6.22 -2.76 21.11
N ILE A 7 -5.40 -2.40 22.09
CA ILE A 7 -4.18 -1.62 21.85
C ILE A 7 -3.20 -2.42 20.98
N ALA A 8 -2.99 -3.70 21.31
CA ALA A 8 -2.10 -4.57 20.54
C ALA A 8 -2.57 -4.71 19.09
N ASP A 9 -3.88 -4.89 18.88
CA ASP A 9 -4.45 -5.01 17.55
C ASP A 9 -4.24 -3.72 16.73
N ARG A 10 -4.45 -2.56 17.35
CA ARG A 10 -4.23 -1.27 16.70
C ARG A 10 -2.76 -1.08 16.30
N VAL A 11 -1.85 -1.41 17.19
CA VAL A 11 -0.40 -1.32 16.92
C VAL A 11 -0.03 -2.23 15.77
N GLU A 12 -0.55 -3.46 15.74
CA GLU A 12 -0.24 -4.41 14.67
C GLU A 12 -0.80 -3.95 13.33
N ILE A 13 -2.02 -3.41 13.29
CA ILE A 13 -2.62 -2.89 12.07
C ILE A 13 -1.84 -1.66 11.58
N GLU A 14 -1.43 -0.76 12.47
CA GLU A 14 -0.58 0.37 12.09
C GLU A 14 0.75 -0.11 11.50
N ALA A 15 1.35 -1.13 12.12
CA ALA A 15 2.58 -1.73 11.60
C ALA A 15 2.36 -2.34 10.21
N LEU A 16 1.23 -3.00 10.00
CA LEU A 16 0.87 -3.57 8.70
C LEU A 16 0.83 -2.50 7.60
N ARG A 17 0.27 -1.35 7.89
CA ARG A 17 0.23 -0.20 6.98
C ARG A 17 1.63 0.28 6.64
N GLY A 18 2.51 0.38 7.63
CA GLY A 18 3.91 0.76 7.44
C GLY A 18 4.67 -0.28 6.61
N GLU A 19 4.44 -1.56 6.90
CA GLU A 19 5.06 -2.65 6.14
C GLU A 19 4.71 -2.61 4.65
N PHE A 20 3.46 -2.26 4.33
CA PHE A 20 3.01 -2.12 2.94
C PHE A 20 3.85 -1.07 2.19
N THR A 21 3.99 0.11 2.80
CA THR A 21 4.77 1.19 2.21
C THR A 21 6.25 0.80 2.11
N ASP A 22 6.81 0.22 3.18
CA ASP A 22 8.21 -0.18 3.18
C ASP A 22 8.50 -1.26 2.14
N ALA A 23 7.66 -2.28 2.04
CA ALA A 23 7.81 -3.32 1.04
C ALA A 23 7.79 -2.74 -0.39
N SER A 24 6.91 -1.78 -0.61
CA SER A 24 6.83 -1.07 -1.89
C SER A 24 8.10 -0.28 -2.18
N MET A 25 8.60 0.47 -1.20
CA MET A 25 9.80 1.28 -1.36
C MET A 25 11.07 0.43 -1.52
N MET A 26 11.12 -0.71 -0.83
CA MET A 26 12.25 -1.64 -0.90
C MET A 26 12.14 -2.62 -2.07
N ARG A 27 11.04 -2.58 -2.82
CA ARG A 27 10.77 -3.50 -3.94
C ARG A 27 10.78 -4.96 -3.51
N ASP A 28 10.28 -5.21 -2.31
CA ASP A 28 10.15 -6.55 -1.74
C ASP A 28 8.75 -7.08 -2.06
N TRP A 29 8.59 -7.59 -3.27
CA TRP A 29 7.27 -7.95 -3.80
C TRP A 29 6.67 -9.19 -3.13
N ASP A 30 7.50 -10.11 -2.70
CA ASP A 30 7.02 -11.27 -1.93
C ASP A 30 6.43 -10.84 -0.59
N ARG A 31 7.14 -9.95 0.12
CA ARG A 31 6.63 -9.38 1.38
C ARG A 31 5.38 -8.55 1.14
N PHE A 32 5.37 -7.73 0.09
CA PHE A 32 4.22 -6.90 -0.27
C PHE A 32 2.96 -7.77 -0.39
N ALA A 33 3.01 -8.83 -1.19
CA ALA A 33 1.88 -9.72 -1.39
C ALA A 33 1.48 -10.47 -0.12
N SER A 34 2.45 -10.84 0.72
CA SER A 34 2.20 -11.56 1.97
C SER A 34 1.40 -10.76 2.98
N LEU A 35 1.31 -9.44 2.81
CA LEU A 35 0.54 -8.57 3.71
C LEU A 35 -0.97 -8.66 3.48
N PHE A 36 -1.38 -9.32 2.39
CA PHE A 36 -2.78 -9.57 2.07
C PHE A 36 -3.17 -10.97 2.49
N THR A 37 -4.47 -11.17 2.76
CA THR A 37 -5.01 -12.53 2.93
C THR A 37 -4.91 -13.28 1.59
N LEU A 38 -5.08 -14.61 1.62
CA LEU A 38 -5.00 -15.42 0.40
C LEU A 38 -5.97 -14.95 -0.68
N ASP A 39 -7.15 -14.50 -0.27
CA ASP A 39 -8.20 -13.98 -1.16
C ASP A 39 -8.28 -12.46 -1.13
N GLY A 40 -7.24 -11.79 -0.63
CA GLY A 40 -7.23 -10.34 -0.50
C GLY A 40 -7.38 -9.61 -1.83
N VAL A 41 -7.91 -8.39 -1.77
CA VAL A 41 -8.19 -7.58 -2.95
C VAL A 41 -7.46 -6.24 -2.86
N TRP A 42 -6.83 -5.85 -3.95
CA TRP A 42 -6.21 -4.54 -4.09
C TRP A 42 -6.85 -3.82 -5.27
N ARG A 43 -7.54 -2.71 -4.98
CA ARG A 43 -8.29 -1.94 -5.98
C ARG A 43 -7.72 -0.57 -6.17
N MET A 44 -7.58 -0.19 -7.42
CA MET A 44 -7.21 1.17 -7.83
C MET A 44 -8.18 1.61 -8.94
N PRO A 45 -9.41 2.04 -8.57
CA PRO A 45 -10.46 2.34 -9.56
C PRO A 45 -10.10 3.43 -10.55
N HIS A 46 -9.27 4.40 -10.13
CA HIS A 46 -8.88 5.53 -11.00
C HIS A 46 -8.06 5.10 -12.23
N ILE A 47 -7.46 3.91 -12.19
CA ILE A 47 -6.72 3.34 -13.33
C ILE A 47 -7.31 1.99 -13.75
N ASP A 48 -8.54 1.72 -13.31
CA ASP A 48 -9.29 0.50 -13.66
C ASP A 48 -8.51 -0.78 -13.35
N VAL A 49 -7.90 -0.83 -12.16
CA VAL A 49 -7.16 -2.01 -11.68
C VAL A 49 -7.90 -2.61 -10.51
N GLU A 50 -8.16 -3.91 -10.59
CA GLU A 50 -8.68 -4.72 -9.49
C GLU A 50 -7.94 -6.06 -9.51
N LEU A 51 -7.17 -6.31 -8.46
CA LEU A 51 -6.38 -7.53 -8.32
C LEU A 51 -6.98 -8.36 -7.19
N VAL A 52 -7.40 -9.58 -7.52
CA VAL A 52 -8.09 -10.48 -6.60
C VAL A 52 -7.21 -11.66 -6.28
N GLY A 53 -6.85 -11.78 -5.00
CA GLY A 53 -6.01 -12.85 -4.50
C GLY A 53 -4.54 -12.49 -4.43
N ARG A 54 -3.89 -13.02 -3.40
CA ARG A 54 -2.46 -12.77 -3.13
C ARG A 54 -1.57 -13.08 -4.33
N GLU A 55 -1.86 -14.18 -5.05
CA GLU A 55 -1.06 -14.58 -6.20
C GLU A 55 -1.14 -13.55 -7.34
N GLU A 56 -2.34 -13.06 -7.63
CA GLU A 56 -2.52 -12.05 -8.67
C GLU A 56 -1.85 -10.74 -8.26
N ILE A 57 -1.98 -10.35 -7.00
CA ILE A 57 -1.32 -9.15 -6.45
C ILE A 57 0.19 -9.29 -6.64
N ARG A 58 0.77 -10.44 -6.30
CA ARG A 58 2.22 -10.67 -6.44
C ARG A 58 2.66 -10.57 -7.90
N ALA A 59 1.90 -11.17 -8.80
CA ALA A 59 2.25 -11.16 -10.22
C ALA A 59 2.19 -9.75 -10.82
N GLU A 60 1.23 -8.93 -10.40
CA GLU A 60 0.96 -7.64 -11.02
C GLU A 60 1.70 -6.46 -10.38
N VAL A 61 2.00 -6.51 -9.07
CA VAL A 61 2.63 -5.37 -8.39
C VAL A 61 3.99 -5.02 -9.00
N GLU A 62 4.79 -6.01 -9.30
CA GLU A 62 6.11 -5.80 -9.90
C GLU A 62 5.98 -5.18 -11.29
N ARG A 63 5.02 -5.65 -12.08
CA ARG A 63 4.76 -5.11 -13.41
C ARG A 63 4.31 -3.65 -13.34
N LEU A 64 3.38 -3.34 -12.44
CA LEU A 64 2.86 -1.97 -12.27
C LEU A 64 3.98 -1.02 -11.83
N ARG A 65 4.80 -1.43 -10.88
CA ARG A 65 5.92 -0.61 -10.40
C ARG A 65 7.01 -0.47 -11.44
N GLY A 66 7.14 -1.43 -12.34
CA GLY A 66 8.08 -1.36 -13.46
C GLY A 66 7.77 -0.26 -14.46
N LEU A 67 6.57 0.29 -14.46
CA LEU A 67 6.19 1.41 -15.32
C LEU A 67 6.79 2.75 -14.83
N TRP A 68 7.26 2.80 -13.59
CA TRP A 68 7.81 4.00 -12.98
C TRP A 68 9.33 4.03 -13.11
N GLN A 69 9.86 5.20 -13.43
CA GLN A 69 11.31 5.46 -13.38
C GLN A 69 11.75 5.57 -11.92
N TYR A 70 10.99 6.33 -11.12
CA TYR A 70 11.10 6.35 -9.67
C TYR A 70 9.72 6.57 -9.06
N PHE A 71 9.58 6.14 -7.81
CA PHE A 71 8.32 6.21 -7.07
C PHE A 71 8.66 6.35 -5.58
N VAL A 72 8.00 7.31 -4.93
CA VAL A 72 8.17 7.54 -3.50
C VAL A 72 6.77 7.59 -2.88
N GLN A 73 6.57 6.84 -1.82
CA GLN A 73 5.31 6.83 -1.07
C GLN A 73 5.59 7.03 0.40
N THR A 74 4.75 7.82 1.06
CA THR A 74 4.71 7.91 2.51
C THR A 74 3.30 7.56 2.98
N VAL A 75 3.20 7.01 4.20
CA VAL A 75 1.93 6.66 4.81
C VAL A 75 1.73 7.51 6.06
N HIS A 76 0.50 7.94 6.28
CA HIS A 76 0.10 8.78 7.39
C HIS A 76 -0.99 8.08 8.20
N PRO A 77 -1.16 8.44 9.49
CA PRO A 77 -2.21 7.85 10.30
C PRO A 77 -3.61 8.11 9.74
N GLY A 78 -4.53 7.24 10.12
CA GLY A 78 -5.93 7.33 9.76
C GLY A 78 -6.79 6.77 10.88
N THR A 79 -7.75 5.93 10.53
CA THR A 79 -8.69 5.35 11.49
C THR A 79 -8.62 3.84 11.50
N ILE A 80 -9.01 3.24 12.62
CA ILE A 80 -9.16 1.79 12.78
C ILE A 80 -10.40 1.55 13.65
N GLU A 81 -11.33 0.74 13.14
CA GLU A 81 -12.47 0.27 13.91
C GLU A 81 -12.37 -1.24 14.05
N LEU A 82 -12.15 -1.71 15.28
CA LEU A 82 -11.97 -3.13 15.56
C LEU A 82 -13.34 -3.80 15.78
N ALA A 83 -13.49 -5.02 15.26
CA ALA A 83 -14.68 -5.84 15.43
C ALA A 83 -14.27 -7.32 15.55
N GLY A 84 -13.70 -7.70 16.70
CA GLY A 84 -13.23 -9.07 16.91
C GLY A 84 -12.04 -9.41 16.03
N ASP A 85 -12.23 -10.37 15.13
CA ASP A 85 -11.18 -10.84 14.22
C ASP A 85 -11.18 -10.10 12.88
N SER A 86 -11.94 -9.03 12.77
CA SER A 86 -11.96 -8.15 11.62
C SER A 86 -11.84 -6.70 12.06
N ALA A 87 -11.47 -5.85 11.12
CA ALA A 87 -11.40 -4.41 11.36
C ALA A 87 -11.57 -3.69 10.02
N VAL A 88 -11.99 -2.43 10.11
CA VAL A 88 -12.02 -1.54 8.95
C VAL A 88 -11.30 -0.25 9.33
N GLY A 89 -10.81 0.47 8.32
CA GLY A 89 -10.15 1.72 8.59
C GLY A 89 -9.77 2.46 7.32
N ARG A 90 -9.16 3.61 7.54
CA ARG A 90 -8.61 4.42 6.45
C ARG A 90 -7.16 4.75 6.76
N ALA A 91 -6.33 4.75 5.72
CA ALA A 91 -4.95 5.18 5.82
C ALA A 91 -4.70 6.22 4.72
N TYR A 92 -4.03 7.30 5.09
CA TYR A 92 -3.72 8.37 4.16
C TYR A 92 -2.33 8.16 3.59
N VAL A 93 -2.18 8.36 2.28
CA VAL A 93 -0.88 8.23 1.62
C VAL A 93 -0.62 9.45 0.75
N ALA A 94 0.65 9.80 0.65
CA ALA A 94 1.13 10.75 -0.34
C ALA A 94 2.17 10.02 -1.18
N GLU A 95 2.08 10.19 -2.50
CA GLU A 95 3.02 9.53 -3.39
C GLU A 95 3.32 10.40 -4.60
N PHE A 96 4.53 10.27 -5.10
CA PHE A 96 4.94 10.97 -6.31
C PHE A 96 5.97 10.14 -7.05
N GLY A 97 6.08 10.42 -8.34
CA GLY A 97 7.04 9.74 -9.16
C GLY A 97 7.00 10.20 -10.60
N ARG A 98 7.87 9.58 -11.38
CA ARG A 98 7.92 9.77 -12.82
C ARG A 98 7.80 8.43 -13.50
N PHE A 99 6.90 8.35 -14.46
CA PHE A 99 6.80 7.16 -15.31
C PHE A 99 7.96 7.12 -16.30
N ARG A 100 8.22 5.94 -16.83
CA ARG A 100 9.29 5.78 -17.83
C ARG A 100 9.01 6.51 -19.13
N ASP A 101 7.75 6.85 -19.39
CA ASP A 101 7.36 7.68 -20.56
C ASP A 101 7.64 9.18 -20.32
N GLY A 102 8.14 9.55 -19.16
CA GLY A 102 8.49 10.92 -18.82
C GLY A 102 7.42 11.71 -18.11
N THR A 103 6.19 11.19 -17.98
CA THR A 103 5.12 11.90 -17.28
C THR A 103 5.34 11.83 -15.77
N SER A 104 5.02 12.93 -15.08
CA SER A 104 5.10 13.03 -13.63
C SER A 104 3.74 12.85 -13.00
N ASN A 105 3.73 12.42 -11.74
CA ASN A 105 2.51 12.27 -10.99
C ASN A 105 2.78 12.51 -9.51
N LEU A 106 1.88 13.30 -8.87
CA LEU A 106 1.89 13.54 -7.44
C LEU A 106 0.46 13.33 -6.95
N ASN A 107 0.27 12.39 -6.04
CA ASN A 107 -1.05 12.02 -5.55
C ASN A 107 -1.14 12.16 -4.04
N TYR A 108 -2.28 12.67 -3.57
CA TYR A 108 -2.71 12.50 -2.20
C TYR A 108 -3.95 11.60 -2.24
N ALA A 109 -3.93 10.54 -1.47
CA ALA A 109 -4.96 9.51 -1.57
C ALA A 109 -5.32 8.92 -0.20
N VAL A 110 -6.42 8.21 -0.18
CA VAL A 110 -6.90 7.47 0.98
C VAL A 110 -7.07 6.02 0.57
N TYR A 111 -6.51 5.11 1.36
CA TYR A 111 -6.86 3.70 1.28
C TYR A 111 -8.03 3.44 2.21
N HIS A 112 -9.08 2.84 1.68
CA HIS A 112 -10.18 2.28 2.47
C HIS A 112 -9.88 0.81 2.66
N ASP A 113 -9.62 0.43 3.91
CA ASP A 113 -9.08 -0.89 4.24
C ASP A 113 -10.08 -1.75 4.99
N ARG A 114 -10.05 -3.05 4.68
CA ARG A 114 -10.60 -4.10 5.53
C ARG A 114 -9.45 -5.01 5.96
N TYR A 115 -9.43 -5.36 7.23
CA TYR A 115 -8.37 -6.17 7.82
C TYR A 115 -8.97 -7.45 8.41
N ALA A 116 -8.19 -8.51 8.40
CA ALA A 116 -8.57 -9.79 9.01
C ALA A 116 -7.44 -10.31 9.87
N ARG A 117 -7.78 -10.82 11.05
CA ARG A 117 -6.85 -11.55 11.90
C ARG A 117 -6.65 -12.94 11.30
N THR A 118 -5.43 -13.33 11.06
CA THR A 118 -5.06 -14.63 10.51
C THR A 118 -4.07 -15.32 11.46
N PRO A 119 -3.76 -16.62 11.26
CA PRO A 119 -2.72 -17.29 12.04
C PRO A 119 -1.36 -16.60 11.93
N ASP A 120 -1.12 -15.85 10.86
CA ASP A 120 0.13 -15.12 10.63
C ASP A 120 0.06 -13.66 11.10
N GLY A 121 -1.02 -13.27 11.79
CA GLY A 121 -1.24 -11.90 12.25
C GLY A 121 -2.30 -11.19 11.42
N TRP A 122 -2.46 -9.88 11.67
CA TRP A 122 -3.38 -9.06 10.90
C TRP A 122 -2.90 -8.89 9.47
N ARG A 123 -3.84 -8.99 8.51
CA ARG A 123 -3.55 -8.86 7.07
C ARG A 123 -4.63 -8.02 6.41
N PHE A 124 -4.31 -7.44 5.26
CA PHE A 124 -5.31 -6.75 4.45
C PHE A 124 -6.23 -7.77 3.80
N ALA A 125 -7.53 -7.69 4.07
CA ALA A 125 -8.55 -8.39 3.30
C ALA A 125 -8.88 -7.61 2.03
N GLU A 126 -8.78 -6.28 2.10
CA GLU A 126 -8.96 -5.41 0.95
C GLU A 126 -8.30 -4.07 1.20
N ARG A 127 -7.69 -3.51 0.17
CA ARG A 127 -7.30 -2.11 0.11
C ARG A 127 -7.90 -1.48 -1.14
N ALA A 128 -8.67 -0.41 -0.97
CA ALA A 128 -9.26 0.34 -2.09
C ALA A 128 -8.71 1.76 -2.09
N TYR A 129 -8.05 2.15 -3.17
CA TYR A 129 -7.36 3.43 -3.32
C TYR A 129 -8.32 4.49 -3.85
N GLU A 130 -8.44 5.59 -3.14
CA GLU A 130 -9.26 6.74 -3.56
C GLU A 130 -8.36 7.96 -3.70
N VAL A 131 -8.27 8.48 -4.93
CA VAL A 131 -7.49 9.70 -5.19
C VAL A 131 -8.23 10.91 -4.65
N ARG A 132 -7.54 11.72 -3.83
CA ARG A 132 -8.07 12.98 -3.31
C ARG A 132 -7.53 14.17 -4.07
N TYR A 133 -6.32 14.06 -4.58
CA TYR A 133 -5.67 15.11 -5.36
C TYR A 133 -4.64 14.45 -6.27
N VAL A 134 -4.60 14.85 -7.52
CA VAL A 134 -3.60 14.40 -8.47
C VAL A 134 -3.07 15.60 -9.24
N ASP A 135 -1.73 15.64 -9.39
CA ASP A 135 -1.05 16.68 -10.12
C ASP A 135 -0.02 16.04 -11.06
N SER A 136 -0.13 16.32 -12.35
CA SER A 136 0.78 15.82 -13.36
C SER A 136 1.82 16.84 -13.81
N THR A 137 1.93 17.96 -13.10
CA THR A 137 2.98 18.96 -13.36
C THR A 137 4.36 18.28 -13.28
N PRO A 138 5.27 18.54 -14.23
CA PRO A 138 6.59 17.93 -14.18
C PRO A 138 7.33 18.20 -12.89
N LEU A 139 7.83 17.13 -12.26
CA LEU A 139 8.62 17.21 -11.04
C LEU A 139 10.03 17.65 -11.41
N ALA A 140 10.51 18.73 -10.78
CA ALA A 140 11.82 19.33 -11.07
C ALA A 140 12.98 18.58 -10.41
N GLY A 141 12.69 17.76 -9.40
CA GLY A 141 13.70 17.01 -8.67
C GLY A 141 14.12 15.73 -9.38
N SER A 142 15.04 15.03 -8.77
CA SER A 142 15.53 13.75 -9.26
C SER A 142 15.70 12.75 -8.12
N ALA A 143 15.65 11.47 -8.45
CA ALA A 143 15.91 10.40 -7.50
C ALA A 143 17.21 9.69 -7.90
N PRO A 144 18.09 9.39 -6.94
CA PRO A 144 19.28 8.59 -7.21
C PRO A 144 18.91 7.20 -7.71
N ASP A 145 19.81 6.57 -8.47
CA ASP A 145 19.58 5.23 -8.98
C ASP A 145 19.47 4.24 -7.82
N VAL A 146 18.30 3.62 -7.70
CA VAL A 146 18.02 2.65 -6.64
C VAL A 146 18.85 1.37 -6.82
N ALA A 147 19.20 1.00 -8.05
CA ALA A 147 19.98 -0.20 -8.32
C ALA A 147 21.38 -0.12 -7.71
N GLU A 148 21.98 1.06 -7.65
CA GLU A 148 23.29 1.25 -7.04
C GLU A 148 23.23 1.14 -5.51
N ARG A 149 22.08 1.48 -4.91
CA ARG A 149 21.90 1.42 -3.46
C ARG A 149 21.61 0.03 -2.93
N ALA A 150 21.04 -0.81 -3.77
CA ALA A 150 20.64 -2.17 -3.38
C ALA A 150 21.83 -3.16 -3.36
N ARG A 151 23.04 -2.69 -3.72
CA ARG A 151 24.25 -3.52 -3.77
C ARG A 151 25.02 -3.54 -2.45
#